data_027040fe2c79ade7000bc54ec91e902b
#
_entry.id   027040fe2c79ade7000bc54ec91e902b
#
_cell.length_a   1.000
_cell.length_b   1.000
_cell.length_c   1.000
_cell.angle_alpha   90.00
_cell.angle_beta   90.00
_cell.angle_gamma   90.00
#
_symmetry.space_group_name_H-M   'P 1'
#
loop_
_entity.id
_entity.type
_entity.pdbx_description
1 polymer ?
#
loop_
_entity_poly.entity_id
_entity_poly.type
_entity_poly.pdbx_seq_one_letter_code
_entity_poly.pdbx_strand_id
1 'polypeptide(L)'
;KTFGKHSVYVDGGLIYRNTKDYIQRNIADLSGGKYAATYINYGKVLTKGYNISARYGFGKWLSIGGNFTQMNVRDNMKTSISSSAANLAYGERMPNLPYMFADSDVSFYWRNLWKKGNTLTMSYDNQYLHSFTYYSSNLGSNKGDYVVPNQFSHNLALSYSLQNGRYNISFECRNFTNEKLYDNFSLQK
;
A
#
# COMPACT_ATOMS: atom_id res chain seq x y z
N LYS A 1 6.97 25.15 1.23
CA LYS A 1 7.41 26.51 0.92
C LYS A 1 6.54 27.08 -0.20
N THR A 2 6.21 28.37 -0.14
CA THR A 2 5.36 29.03 -1.14
C THR A 2 6.18 30.11 -1.88
N PHE A 3 6.04 30.16 -3.21
CA PHE A 3 6.70 31.10 -4.09
C PHE A 3 5.67 31.68 -5.06
N GLY A 4 5.13 32.84 -4.75
CA GLY A 4 4.06 33.43 -5.53
C GLY A 4 2.82 32.55 -5.62
N LYS A 5 2.50 32.03 -6.81
CA LYS A 5 1.39 31.10 -7.03
C LYS A 5 1.77 29.63 -6.83
N HIS A 6 3.05 29.33 -6.59
CA HIS A 6 3.55 27.97 -6.42
C HIS A 6 3.66 27.62 -4.95
N SER A 7 3.22 26.44 -4.58
CA SER A 7 3.45 25.82 -3.26
C SER A 7 4.11 24.48 -3.42
N VAL A 8 5.15 24.23 -2.66
CA VAL A 8 5.87 22.93 -2.65
C VAL A 8 5.96 22.46 -1.21
N TYR A 9 5.58 21.22 -1.02
CA TYR A 9 5.76 20.48 0.21
C TYR A 9 6.52 19.19 -0.11
N VAL A 10 7.54 18.88 0.68
CA VAL A 10 8.28 17.62 0.62
C VAL A 10 8.51 17.17 2.04
N ASP A 11 8.24 15.92 2.30
CA ASP A 11 8.48 15.24 3.56
C ASP A 11 9.17 13.90 3.30
N GLY A 12 9.99 13.46 4.25
CA GLY A 12 10.67 12.18 4.13
C GLY A 12 11.00 11.60 5.50
N GLY A 13 10.90 10.30 5.61
CA GLY A 13 11.17 9.57 6.83
C GLY A 13 12.00 8.31 6.61
N LEU A 14 12.85 8.00 7.58
CA LEU A 14 13.55 6.73 7.65
C LEU A 14 12.83 5.79 8.61
N ILE A 15 12.71 4.53 8.22
CA ILE A 15 12.06 3.50 9.00
C ILE A 15 13.13 2.53 9.49
N TYR A 16 13.26 2.42 10.80
CA TYR A 16 14.07 1.40 11.43
C TYR A 16 13.35 0.85 12.65
N ARG A 17 12.98 -0.43 12.59
CA ARG A 17 12.30 -1.10 13.70
C ARG A 17 12.86 -2.51 13.88
N ASN A 18 13.29 -2.83 15.09
CA ASN A 18 13.64 -4.18 15.50
C ASN A 18 12.56 -4.69 16.46
N THR A 19 11.66 -5.50 15.93
CA THR A 19 10.52 -6.05 16.68
C THR A 19 10.92 -7.40 17.27
N LYS A 20 10.73 -7.55 18.57
CA LYS A 20 10.77 -8.84 19.27
C LYS A 20 9.34 -9.34 19.42
N ASP A 21 9.18 -10.65 19.50
CA ASP A 21 7.87 -11.26 19.69
C ASP A 21 6.84 -10.86 18.63
N TYR A 22 7.28 -10.83 17.37
CA TYR A 22 6.43 -10.51 16.23
C TYR A 22 5.34 -11.57 16.08
N ILE A 23 4.07 -11.15 16.16
CA ILE A 23 2.92 -12.03 16.03
C ILE A 23 2.56 -12.14 14.54
N GLN A 24 2.53 -13.36 14.03
CA GLN A 24 2.15 -13.67 12.66
C GLN A 24 0.98 -14.64 12.61
N ARG A 25 0.07 -14.43 11.67
CA ARG A 25 -0.98 -15.40 11.36
C ARG A 25 -0.33 -16.68 10.81
N ASN A 26 -0.75 -17.81 11.32
CA ASN A 26 -0.34 -19.12 10.86
C ASN A 26 -1.59 -20.00 10.65
N ILE A 27 -1.42 -21.09 9.93
CA ILE A 27 -2.45 -22.11 9.77
C ILE A 27 -1.94 -23.36 10.50
N ALA A 28 -2.64 -23.72 11.56
CA ALA A 28 -2.35 -24.95 12.30
C ALA A 28 -3.11 -26.12 11.68
N ASP A 29 -2.42 -27.23 11.50
CA ASP A 29 -3.04 -28.52 11.18
C ASP A 29 -3.61 -29.11 12.49
N LEU A 30 -4.93 -29.30 12.53
CA LEU A 30 -5.65 -29.85 13.66
C LEU A 30 -5.79 -31.39 13.62
N SER A 31 -5.07 -32.05 12.72
CA SER A 31 -5.23 -33.47 12.38
C SER A 31 -6.49 -33.78 11.56
N GLY A 32 -6.46 -34.88 10.81
CA GLY A 32 -7.60 -35.29 9.99
C GLY A 32 -7.95 -34.36 8.82
N GLY A 33 -6.98 -33.59 8.32
CA GLY A 33 -7.18 -32.66 7.19
C GLY A 33 -7.94 -31.37 7.56
N LYS A 34 -8.11 -31.08 8.83
CA LYS A 34 -8.73 -29.85 9.32
C LYS A 34 -7.66 -28.80 9.62
N TYR A 35 -7.88 -27.59 9.16
CA TYR A 35 -6.97 -26.45 9.35
C TYR A 35 -7.67 -25.33 10.09
N ALA A 36 -6.97 -24.69 11.02
CA ALA A 36 -7.46 -23.50 11.72
C ALA A 36 -6.46 -22.36 11.60
N ALA A 37 -6.99 -21.16 11.41
CA ALA A 37 -6.18 -19.96 11.52
C ALA A 37 -5.79 -19.74 12.98
N THR A 38 -4.50 -19.56 13.24
CA THR A 38 -3.95 -19.26 14.56
C THR A 38 -2.92 -18.15 14.44
N TYR A 39 -2.40 -17.71 15.56
CA TYR A 39 -1.30 -16.75 15.62
C TYR A 39 -0.11 -17.39 16.33
N ILE A 40 1.06 -17.15 15.79
CA ILE A 40 2.31 -17.60 16.40
C ILE A 40 3.19 -16.40 16.71
N ASN A 41 3.99 -16.52 17.76
CA ASN A 41 5.11 -15.64 17.99
C ASN A 41 6.24 -16.05 17.04
N TYR A 42 6.48 -15.22 16.00
CA TYR A 42 7.52 -15.48 15.00
C TYR A 42 8.92 -15.14 15.50
N GLY A 43 9.03 -14.47 16.65
CA GLY A 43 10.29 -14.08 17.25
C GLY A 43 10.76 -12.69 16.83
N LYS A 44 11.88 -12.56 16.10
CA LYS A 44 12.49 -11.25 15.80
C LYS A 44 12.35 -10.91 14.32
N VAL A 45 11.92 -9.67 14.06
CA VAL A 45 11.77 -9.13 12.70
C VAL A 45 12.42 -7.76 12.63
N LEU A 46 13.24 -7.54 11.61
CA LEU A 46 13.88 -6.26 11.33
C LEU A 46 13.20 -5.57 10.15
N THR A 47 12.67 -4.39 10.40
CA THR A 47 12.10 -3.52 9.37
C THR A 47 13.04 -2.35 9.11
N LYS A 48 13.44 -2.18 7.84
CA LYS A 48 14.21 -1.02 7.38
C LYS A 48 13.58 -0.46 6.13
N GLY A 49 13.55 0.86 6.01
CA GLY A 49 12.98 1.48 4.84
C GLY A 49 13.01 3.00 4.90
N TYR A 50 12.31 3.60 3.98
CA TYR A 50 12.08 5.03 3.92
C TYR A 50 10.75 5.32 3.24
N ASN A 51 10.21 6.48 3.52
CA ASN A 51 9.08 7.06 2.82
C ASN A 51 9.42 8.47 2.36
N ILE A 52 8.86 8.86 1.23
CA ILE A 52 8.96 10.21 0.68
C ILE A 52 7.57 10.64 0.23
N SER A 53 7.17 11.84 0.63
CA SER A 53 5.94 12.47 0.20
C SER A 53 6.25 13.81 -0.43
N ALA A 54 5.62 14.12 -1.54
CA ALA A 54 5.74 15.41 -2.18
C ALA A 54 4.36 15.91 -2.61
N ARG A 55 4.15 17.22 -2.47
CA ARG A 55 2.96 17.88 -2.98
C ARG A 55 3.33 19.22 -3.61
N TYR A 56 2.81 19.44 -4.80
CA TYR A 56 2.92 20.67 -5.55
C TYR A 56 1.54 21.27 -5.78
N GLY A 57 1.40 22.57 -5.56
CA GLY A 57 0.21 23.32 -5.87
C GLY A 57 0.53 24.53 -6.73
N PHE A 58 -0.34 24.82 -7.70
CA PHE A 58 -0.25 26.01 -8.50
C PHE A 58 -1.54 26.84 -8.40
N GLY A 59 -1.43 28.01 -7.77
CA GLY A 59 -2.55 28.86 -7.48
C GLY A 59 -3.63 28.15 -6.68
N LYS A 60 -4.87 28.30 -7.15
CA LYS A 60 -6.04 27.64 -6.55
C LYS A 60 -6.68 26.60 -7.47
N TRP A 61 -5.98 26.24 -8.54
CA TRP A 61 -6.57 25.44 -9.60
C TRP A 61 -5.86 24.10 -9.87
N LEU A 62 -4.64 23.89 -9.36
CA LEU A 62 -3.90 22.64 -9.56
C LEU A 62 -3.27 22.16 -8.25
N SER A 63 -3.43 20.88 -7.95
CA SER A 63 -2.69 20.14 -6.92
C SER A 63 -2.18 18.85 -7.52
N ILE A 64 -0.90 18.54 -7.28
CA ILE A 64 -0.26 17.27 -7.63
C ILE A 64 0.38 16.75 -6.37
N GLY A 65 0.11 15.51 -6.01
CA GLY A 65 0.66 14.85 -4.84
C GLY A 65 1.18 13.46 -5.16
N GLY A 66 2.03 12.94 -4.28
CA GLY A 66 2.45 11.56 -4.34
C GLY A 66 3.24 11.13 -3.12
N ASN A 67 3.17 9.85 -2.85
CA ASN A 67 3.90 9.17 -1.80
C ASN A 67 4.63 7.97 -2.39
N PHE A 68 5.78 7.71 -1.86
CA PHE A 68 6.54 6.50 -2.16
C PHE A 68 7.06 5.91 -0.86
N THR A 69 6.86 4.62 -0.65
CA THR A 69 7.38 3.89 0.50
C THR A 69 8.11 2.63 0.04
N GLN A 70 9.32 2.47 0.52
CA GLN A 70 10.05 1.22 0.42
C GLN A 70 10.38 0.72 1.83
N MET A 71 9.97 -0.51 2.12
CA MET A 71 10.09 -1.09 3.45
C MET A 71 10.47 -2.57 3.35
N ASN A 72 11.67 -2.92 3.80
CA ASN A 72 12.12 -4.30 3.88
C ASN A 72 11.85 -4.84 5.28
N VAL A 73 10.98 -5.82 5.36
CA VAL A 73 10.68 -6.59 6.56
C VAL A 73 11.36 -7.94 6.45
N ARG A 74 12.34 -8.21 7.31
CA ARG A 74 13.19 -9.39 7.24
C ARG A 74 13.17 -10.17 8.53
N ASP A 75 13.26 -11.49 8.40
CA ASP A 75 13.54 -12.37 9.53
C ASP A 75 14.89 -11.99 10.16
N ASN A 76 14.90 -11.74 11.47
CA ASN A 76 16.09 -11.38 12.23
C ASN A 76 16.40 -12.39 13.34
N MET A 77 15.92 -13.63 13.19
CA MET A 77 16.23 -14.74 14.11
C MET A 77 17.36 -15.58 13.55
N LYS A 78 18.47 -15.63 14.27
CA LYS A 78 19.63 -16.47 13.90
C LYS A 78 19.41 -17.97 14.17
N THR A 79 18.57 -18.28 15.15
CA THR A 79 18.23 -19.66 15.54
C THR A 79 16.75 -19.91 15.35
N SER A 80 16.39 -21.13 15.01
CA SER A 80 14.99 -21.55 14.86
C SER A 80 14.23 -21.45 16.19
N ILE A 81 12.92 -21.15 16.13
CA ILE A 81 12.05 -21.13 17.32
C ILE A 81 11.91 -22.53 17.95
N SER A 82 11.90 -23.55 17.10
CA SER A 82 11.62 -24.93 17.51
C SER A 82 12.86 -25.74 17.86
N SER A 83 14.05 -25.22 17.56
CA SER A 83 15.31 -25.96 17.80
C SER A 83 16.48 -24.98 17.94
N SER A 84 17.58 -25.43 18.52
CA SER A 84 18.83 -24.67 18.59
C SER A 84 19.57 -24.56 17.24
N ALA A 85 19.01 -25.10 16.17
CA ALA A 85 19.61 -25.08 14.84
C ALA A 85 19.58 -23.68 14.23
N ALA A 86 20.47 -23.43 13.28
CA ALA A 86 20.49 -22.20 12.52
C ALA A 86 19.16 -22.00 11.77
N ASN A 87 18.64 -20.79 11.80
CA ASN A 87 17.43 -20.44 11.04
C ASN A 87 17.80 -20.16 9.58
N LEU A 88 17.39 -21.03 8.67
CA LEU A 88 17.64 -20.89 7.23
C LEU A 88 16.94 -19.68 6.61
N ALA A 89 15.91 -19.15 7.26
CA ALA A 89 15.20 -17.94 6.82
C ALA A 89 15.84 -16.63 7.35
N TYR A 90 16.93 -16.71 8.11
CA TYR A 90 17.60 -15.52 8.63
C TYR A 90 18.01 -14.56 7.51
N GLY A 91 17.56 -13.32 7.59
CA GLY A 91 17.82 -12.30 6.59
C GLY A 91 16.89 -12.32 5.37
N GLU A 92 16.06 -13.36 5.22
CA GLU A 92 15.07 -13.44 4.15
C GLU A 92 13.93 -12.43 4.38
N ARG A 93 13.29 -12.01 3.28
CA ARG A 93 12.07 -11.18 3.38
C ARG A 93 10.91 -11.98 3.95
N MET A 94 10.14 -11.32 4.79
CA MET A 94 8.87 -11.88 5.25
C MET A 94 7.91 -11.97 4.07
N PRO A 95 7.34 -13.16 3.80
CA PRO A 95 6.34 -13.32 2.75
C PRO A 95 5.04 -12.62 3.11
N ASN A 96 4.15 -12.45 2.13
CA ASN A 96 2.84 -11.83 2.27
C ASN A 96 2.87 -10.34 2.69
N LEU A 97 4.01 -9.70 2.55
CA LEU A 97 4.19 -8.29 2.88
C LEU A 97 4.73 -7.53 1.66
N PRO A 98 3.97 -6.62 1.08
CA PRO A 98 4.48 -5.70 0.07
C PRO A 98 5.63 -4.88 0.65
N TYR A 99 6.66 -4.67 -0.14
CA TYR A 99 7.85 -3.94 0.31
C TYR A 99 8.06 -2.60 -0.40
N MET A 100 7.33 -2.37 -1.46
CA MET A 100 7.36 -1.12 -2.20
C MET A 100 5.96 -0.77 -2.71
N PHE A 101 5.51 0.42 -2.39
CA PHE A 101 4.24 0.94 -2.84
C PHE A 101 4.31 2.45 -3.02
N ALA A 102 3.51 2.93 -3.95
CA ALA A 102 3.42 4.34 -4.27
C ALA A 102 1.98 4.70 -4.59
N ASP A 103 1.64 5.94 -4.32
CA ASP A 103 0.40 6.55 -4.78
C ASP A 103 0.68 7.96 -5.30
N SER A 104 -0.09 8.40 -6.26
CA SER A 104 -0.07 9.79 -6.71
C SER A 104 -1.46 10.28 -7.04
N ASP A 105 -1.64 11.59 -6.89
CA ASP A 105 -2.87 12.28 -7.19
C ASP A 105 -2.63 13.55 -7.99
N VAL A 106 -3.57 13.87 -8.88
CA VAL A 106 -3.64 15.14 -9.60
C VAL A 106 -5.07 15.65 -9.51
N SER A 107 -5.22 16.90 -9.07
CA SER A 107 -6.55 17.52 -8.97
C SER A 107 -6.55 18.90 -9.63
N PHE A 108 -7.57 19.13 -10.45
CA PHE A 108 -7.87 20.39 -11.07
C PHE A 108 -9.14 20.99 -10.47
N TYR A 109 -9.14 22.29 -10.22
CA TYR A 109 -10.24 23.02 -9.60
C TYR A 109 -10.63 24.20 -10.46
N TRP A 110 -11.80 24.19 -11.07
CA TRP A 110 -12.38 25.32 -11.80
C TRP A 110 -13.43 25.97 -10.92
N ARG A 111 -13.06 27.10 -10.28
CA ARG A 111 -13.94 27.87 -9.41
C ARG A 111 -14.75 28.86 -10.21
N ASN A 112 -15.98 29.08 -9.77
CA ASN A 112 -16.94 29.97 -10.45
C ASN A 112 -17.24 29.55 -11.90
N LEU A 113 -17.13 28.27 -12.20
CA LEU A 113 -17.45 27.72 -13.51
C LEU A 113 -18.96 27.89 -13.77
N TRP A 114 -19.30 28.50 -14.89
CA TRP A 114 -20.65 28.89 -15.34
C TRP A 114 -21.41 29.85 -14.42
N LYS A 115 -21.27 29.79 -13.10
CA LYS A 115 -21.92 30.66 -12.13
C LYS A 115 -21.04 30.86 -10.90
N LYS A 116 -21.09 32.07 -10.32
CA LYS A 116 -20.41 32.39 -9.07
C LYS A 116 -20.84 31.44 -7.97
N GLY A 117 -19.87 30.88 -7.21
CA GLY A 117 -20.11 29.92 -6.16
C GLY A 117 -20.19 28.46 -6.62
N ASN A 118 -20.04 28.19 -7.93
CA ASN A 118 -19.94 26.81 -8.43
C ASN A 118 -18.46 26.42 -8.60
N THR A 119 -18.16 25.15 -8.35
CA THR A 119 -16.80 24.60 -8.52
C THR A 119 -16.87 23.25 -9.19
N LEU A 120 -16.12 23.08 -10.28
CA LEU A 120 -15.85 21.77 -10.86
C LEU A 120 -14.49 21.31 -10.37
N THR A 121 -14.42 20.08 -9.87
CA THR A 121 -13.18 19.38 -9.49
C THR A 121 -13.05 18.13 -10.34
N MET A 122 -11.91 17.97 -10.97
CA MET A 122 -11.51 16.71 -11.61
C MET A 122 -10.30 16.20 -10.86
N SER A 123 -10.37 14.96 -10.38
CA SER A 123 -9.30 14.30 -9.66
C SER A 123 -8.96 12.99 -10.34
N TYR A 124 -7.69 12.74 -10.49
CA TYR A 124 -7.13 11.47 -10.90
C TYR A 124 -6.21 11.01 -9.79
N ASP A 125 -6.32 9.75 -9.41
CA ASP A 125 -5.40 9.10 -8.49
C ASP A 125 -5.01 7.72 -8.99
N ASN A 126 -3.84 7.27 -8.58
CA ASN A 126 -3.36 5.93 -8.84
C ASN A 126 -2.66 5.34 -7.63
N GLN A 127 -2.65 4.00 -7.59
CA GLN A 127 -1.97 3.22 -6.57
C GLN A 127 -1.13 2.15 -7.24
N TYR A 128 0.14 2.10 -6.86
CA TYR A 128 1.08 1.09 -7.29
C TYR A 128 1.50 0.22 -6.11
N LEU A 129 1.42 -1.09 -6.30
CA LEU A 129 1.92 -2.10 -5.39
C LEU A 129 2.90 -2.99 -6.13
N HIS A 130 4.13 -3.05 -5.67
CA HIS A 130 5.14 -3.92 -6.29
C HIS A 130 4.92 -5.39 -5.94
N SER A 131 5.31 -6.27 -6.85
CA SER A 131 5.20 -7.71 -6.66
C SER A 131 5.90 -8.17 -5.37
N PHE A 132 5.33 -9.15 -4.73
CA PHE A 132 5.89 -9.74 -3.52
C PHE A 132 5.61 -11.23 -3.44
N THR A 133 6.45 -11.96 -2.72
CA THR A 133 6.29 -13.38 -2.53
C THR A 133 5.08 -13.69 -1.67
N TYR A 134 4.24 -14.58 -2.18
CA TYR A 134 3.14 -15.16 -1.44
C TYR A 134 3.57 -16.49 -0.84
N TYR A 135 3.21 -16.71 0.40
CA TYR A 135 3.40 -17.99 1.08
C TYR A 135 2.18 -18.36 1.92
N SER A 136 1.76 -19.59 1.80
CA SER A 136 0.78 -20.21 2.69
C SER A 136 1.27 -21.61 3.05
N SER A 137 1.05 -22.05 4.27
CA SER A 137 1.39 -23.41 4.71
C SER A 137 0.71 -24.50 3.88
N ASN A 138 -0.44 -24.16 3.27
CA ASN A 138 -1.16 -25.06 2.38
C ASN A 138 -0.45 -25.34 1.04
N LEU A 139 0.56 -24.54 0.70
CA LEU A 139 1.38 -24.70 -0.50
C LEU A 139 2.61 -25.59 -0.29
N GLY A 140 2.72 -26.19 0.88
CA GLY A 140 3.83 -27.10 1.23
C GLY A 140 5.18 -26.38 1.27
N SER A 141 6.23 -27.07 0.81
CA SER A 141 7.62 -26.58 0.81
C SER A 141 7.94 -25.59 -0.32
N ASN A 142 7.00 -25.30 -1.23
CA ASN A 142 7.20 -24.41 -2.39
C ASN A 142 7.22 -22.95 -1.97
N LYS A 143 8.03 -22.63 -1.00
CA LYS A 143 8.25 -21.28 -0.52
C LYS A 143 8.96 -20.47 -1.60
N GLY A 144 8.28 -19.43 -2.09
CA GLY A 144 8.84 -18.53 -3.10
C GLY A 144 8.38 -18.77 -4.54
N ASP A 145 7.70 -19.88 -4.83
CA ASP A 145 7.22 -20.18 -6.18
C ASP A 145 5.99 -19.34 -6.56
N TYR A 146 5.31 -18.79 -5.56
CA TYR A 146 4.13 -17.97 -5.77
C TYR A 146 4.44 -16.49 -5.55
N VAL A 147 4.13 -15.70 -6.54
CA VAL A 147 4.35 -14.26 -6.52
C VAL A 147 3.04 -13.54 -6.80
N VAL A 148 2.66 -12.62 -5.94
CA VAL A 148 1.63 -11.63 -6.24
C VAL A 148 2.25 -10.64 -7.23
N PRO A 149 1.68 -10.49 -8.44
CA PRO A 149 2.25 -9.59 -9.45
C PRO A 149 2.15 -8.12 -9.03
N ASN A 150 2.83 -7.26 -9.77
CA ASN A 150 2.64 -5.82 -9.66
C ASN A 150 1.16 -5.48 -9.89
N GLN A 151 0.67 -4.49 -9.15
CA GLN A 151 -0.69 -3.99 -9.29
C GLN A 151 -0.63 -2.47 -9.47
N PHE A 152 -1.33 -1.96 -10.45
CA PHE A 152 -1.35 -0.54 -10.74
C PHE A 152 -2.77 -0.09 -11.11
N SER A 153 -3.52 0.36 -10.12
CA SER A 153 -4.89 0.82 -10.30
C SER A 153 -4.97 2.33 -10.52
N HIS A 154 -5.95 2.73 -11.31
CA HIS A 154 -6.19 4.11 -11.70
C HIS A 154 -7.64 4.47 -11.45
N ASN A 155 -7.87 5.64 -10.87
CA ASN A 155 -9.20 6.15 -10.54
C ASN A 155 -9.37 7.56 -11.10
N LEU A 156 -10.58 7.89 -11.47
CA LEU A 156 -10.96 9.21 -11.94
C LEU A 156 -12.25 9.65 -11.24
N ALA A 157 -12.26 10.85 -10.74
CA ALA A 157 -13.44 11.45 -10.14
C ALA A 157 -13.71 12.82 -10.73
N LEU A 158 -14.98 13.11 -10.96
CA LEU A 158 -15.49 14.40 -11.38
C LEU A 158 -16.58 14.83 -10.41
N SER A 159 -16.41 15.98 -9.79
CA SER A 159 -17.37 16.52 -8.82
C SER A 159 -17.75 17.95 -9.17
N TYR A 160 -19.04 18.21 -9.24
CA TYR A 160 -19.58 19.54 -9.46
C TYR A 160 -20.36 20.01 -8.24
N SER A 161 -19.85 21.06 -7.61
CA SER A 161 -20.43 21.70 -6.44
C SER A 161 -21.17 22.99 -6.87
N LEU A 162 -22.42 23.12 -6.45
CA LEU A 162 -23.30 24.22 -6.79
C LEU A 162 -23.62 25.06 -5.55
N GLN A 163 -23.88 26.36 -5.77
CA GLN A 163 -24.35 27.29 -4.74
C GLN A 163 -23.50 27.25 -3.45
N ASN A 164 -22.19 27.41 -3.60
CA ASN A 164 -21.22 27.36 -2.50
C ASN A 164 -21.26 26.05 -1.68
N GLY A 165 -21.47 24.91 -2.37
CA GLY A 165 -21.47 23.61 -1.73
C GLY A 165 -22.82 23.12 -1.22
N ARG A 166 -23.91 23.88 -1.46
CA ARG A 166 -25.26 23.46 -1.05
C ARG A 166 -25.70 22.15 -1.73
N TYR A 167 -25.29 21.96 -2.99
CA TYR A 167 -25.53 20.72 -3.74
C TYR A 167 -24.23 20.23 -4.35
N ASN A 168 -24.02 18.92 -4.33
CA ASN A 168 -22.87 18.26 -4.94
C ASN A 168 -23.33 17.09 -5.79
N ILE A 169 -22.81 17.01 -7.01
CA ILE A 169 -23.00 15.89 -7.93
C ILE A 169 -21.62 15.35 -8.21
N SER A 170 -21.42 14.05 -8.00
CA SER A 170 -20.11 13.41 -8.23
C SER A 170 -20.28 12.15 -9.09
N PHE A 171 -19.34 11.98 -9.98
CA PHE A 171 -19.14 10.79 -10.76
C PHE A 171 -17.75 10.24 -10.43
N GLU A 172 -17.64 8.94 -10.16
CA GLU A 172 -16.40 8.28 -9.84
C GLU A 172 -16.27 7.01 -10.68
N CYS A 173 -15.11 6.83 -11.30
CA CYS A 173 -14.74 5.61 -12.03
C CYS A 173 -13.48 5.05 -11.39
N ARG A 174 -13.64 3.97 -10.63
CA ARG A 174 -12.53 3.28 -9.96
C ARG A 174 -11.97 2.19 -10.83
N ASN A 175 -10.66 2.03 -10.75
CA ASN A 175 -9.94 1.00 -11.50
C ASN A 175 -10.34 0.97 -12.98
N PHE A 176 -10.37 2.14 -13.64
CA PHE A 176 -10.87 2.24 -15.00
C PHE A 176 -10.00 1.52 -16.04
N THR A 177 -8.78 1.15 -15.68
CA THR A 177 -7.89 0.30 -16.48
C THR A 177 -8.22 -1.19 -16.34
N ASN A 178 -9.18 -1.54 -15.47
CA ASN A 178 -9.57 -2.92 -15.17
C ASN A 178 -8.37 -3.79 -14.72
N GLU A 179 -7.49 -3.21 -13.90
CA GLU A 179 -6.36 -3.93 -13.34
C GLU A 179 -6.84 -5.02 -12.38
N LYS A 180 -6.24 -6.19 -12.48
CA LYS A 180 -6.55 -7.30 -11.57
C LYS A 180 -5.86 -7.07 -10.22
N LEU A 181 -6.66 -6.73 -9.22
CA LEU A 181 -6.18 -6.49 -7.86
C LEU A 181 -6.23 -7.79 -7.05
N TYR A 182 -5.14 -8.09 -6.36
CA TYR A 182 -5.01 -9.28 -5.53
C TYR A 182 -4.91 -8.86 -4.07
N ASP A 183 -5.65 -9.56 -3.23
CA ASP A 183 -5.45 -9.58 -1.80
C ASP A 183 -4.91 -10.95 -1.36
N ASN A 184 -4.58 -11.08 -0.08
CA ASN A 184 -4.06 -12.34 0.47
C ASN A 184 -5.09 -13.50 0.44
N PHE A 185 -6.34 -13.23 0.10
CA PHE A 185 -7.41 -14.23 0.02
C PHE A 185 -7.66 -14.67 -1.42
N SER A 186 -7.40 -13.81 -2.41
CA SER A 186 -7.68 -14.08 -3.82
C SER A 186 -6.84 -15.21 -4.41
N LEU A 187 -5.72 -15.56 -3.78
CA LEU A 187 -4.83 -16.66 -4.19
C LEU A 187 -5.17 -18.00 -3.54
N GLN A 188 -6.21 -18.05 -2.71
CA GLN A 188 -6.63 -19.27 -2.02
C GLN A 188 -7.68 -20.09 -2.79
N LYS A 189 -7.85 -19.85 -4.08
CA LYS A 189 -8.76 -20.64 -4.93
C LYS A 189 -8.09 -21.87 -5.48
#